data_04b4556a98a0e9f826f94fbb3ff4a6ef
#
_entry.id   04b4556a98a0e9f826f94fbb3ff4a6ef
#
_cell.length_a   1.000
_cell.length_b   1.000
_cell.length_c   1.000
_cell.angle_alpha   90.00
_cell.angle_beta   90.00
_cell.angle_gamma   90.00
#
_symmetry.space_group_name_H-M   'P 1'
#
loop_
_entity.id
_entity.type
_entity.pdbx_description
1 polymer ?
#
loop_
_entity_poly.entity_id
_entity_poly.type
_entity_poly.pdbx_seq_one_letter_code
_entity_poly.pdbx_strand_id
1 'polypeptide(L)'
;MPNKGMFITFEGGEGCGKTTVIKALKGELEKEGIPLHVTREPGGSAIAEQIRNIILDRSNTLMDPRTEALLYAASRRQHLAEIVLPLLKEGKFVLSDRYLDSSLAYQGYARGIGIDAVYSINEFAIDDTMPDLTFFLDLKPEEGLRRIAEHRSDEVNRLDLEKLSFHEKVYEAYQILLKKYPERIVRIDASQTVEEEVQQIKKIILDKYAEKQKN
;
A
#
# COMPACT_ATOMS: atom_id res chain seq x y z
N MET A 1 2.35 1.28 30.37
CA MET A 1 2.73 0.27 29.35
C MET A 1 3.34 1.02 28.19
N PRO A 2 4.34 0.51 27.47
CA PRO A 2 4.81 1.18 26.26
C PRO A 2 3.66 1.29 25.26
N ASN A 3 3.53 2.43 24.59
CA ASN A 3 2.51 2.63 23.57
C ASN A 3 2.65 1.54 22.48
N LYS A 4 1.54 0.91 22.12
CA LYS A 4 1.52 -0.06 21.02
C LYS A 4 1.60 0.71 19.70
N GLY A 5 2.59 0.42 18.85
CA GLY A 5 2.64 0.97 17.50
C GLY A 5 1.44 0.57 16.66
N MET A 6 1.21 1.26 15.54
CA MET A 6 0.19 0.90 14.55
C MET A 6 0.80 0.73 13.17
N PHE A 7 0.43 -0.34 12.47
CA PHE A 7 0.77 -0.55 11.08
C PHE A 7 -0.42 -0.18 10.18
N ILE A 8 -0.24 0.84 9.36
CA ILE A 8 -1.29 1.43 8.53
C ILE A 8 -0.82 1.42 7.08
N THR A 9 -1.64 0.92 6.17
CA THR A 9 -1.30 0.84 4.76
C THR A 9 -2.28 1.64 3.91
N PHE A 10 -1.78 2.14 2.77
CA PHE A 10 -2.53 2.91 1.80
C PHE A 10 -2.51 2.17 0.47
N GLU A 11 -3.67 1.89 -0.04
CA GLU A 11 -3.87 1.09 -1.23
C GLU A 11 -4.73 1.84 -2.26
N GLY A 12 -4.68 1.39 -3.51
CA GLY A 12 -5.44 1.98 -4.60
C GLY A 12 -4.68 1.95 -5.92
N GLY A 13 -5.38 2.24 -7.00
CA GLY A 13 -4.85 2.28 -8.36
C GLY A 13 -3.77 3.35 -8.54
N GLU A 14 -3.21 3.41 -9.75
CA GLU A 14 -2.24 4.43 -10.10
C GLU A 14 -2.93 5.81 -10.17
N GLY A 15 -2.22 6.86 -9.76
CA GLY A 15 -2.74 8.24 -9.80
C GLY A 15 -3.82 8.59 -8.78
N CYS A 16 -4.19 7.69 -7.85
CA CYS A 16 -5.23 7.96 -6.85
C CYS A 16 -4.79 8.90 -5.70
N GLY A 17 -3.55 9.39 -5.68
CA GLY A 17 -3.12 10.41 -4.72
C GLY A 17 -2.46 9.89 -3.44
N LYS A 18 -2.19 8.58 -3.29
CA LYS A 18 -1.61 7.98 -2.07
C LYS A 18 -0.47 8.79 -1.45
N THR A 19 0.57 9.05 -2.23
CA THR A 19 1.77 9.74 -1.75
C THR A 19 1.46 11.15 -1.23
N THR A 20 0.54 11.87 -1.89
CA THR A 20 0.11 13.22 -1.47
C THR A 20 -0.64 13.17 -0.15
N VAL A 21 -1.61 12.26 -0.04
CA VAL A 21 -2.39 12.04 1.18
C VAL A 21 -1.50 11.62 2.35
N ILE A 22 -0.61 10.65 2.15
CA ILE A 22 0.32 10.18 3.19
C ILE A 22 1.22 11.33 3.68
N LYS A 23 1.74 12.15 2.76
CA LYS A 23 2.58 13.31 3.11
C LYS A 23 1.83 14.35 3.95
N ALA A 24 0.60 14.66 3.58
CA ALA A 24 -0.24 15.62 4.32
C ALA A 24 -0.66 15.04 5.68
N LEU A 25 -1.09 13.78 5.71
CA LEU A 25 -1.47 13.06 6.93
C LEU A 25 -0.31 12.98 7.94
N LYS A 26 0.92 12.74 7.46
CA LYS A 26 2.12 12.76 8.31
C LYS A 26 2.18 14.04 9.11
N GLY A 27 2.06 15.20 8.47
CA GLY A 27 2.11 16.49 9.15
C GLY A 27 0.99 16.67 10.18
N GLU A 28 -0.19 16.12 9.93
CA GLU A 28 -1.32 16.20 10.85
C GLU A 28 -1.13 15.28 12.08
N LEU A 29 -0.61 14.07 11.90
CA LEU A 29 -0.35 13.15 13.00
C LEU A 29 0.85 13.60 13.86
N GLU A 30 1.86 14.23 13.25
CA GLU A 30 2.99 14.84 13.98
C GLU A 30 2.54 15.98 14.90
N LYS A 31 1.54 16.79 14.50
CA LYS A 31 0.94 17.81 15.36
C LYS A 31 0.22 17.23 16.58
N GLU A 32 -0.29 16.00 16.49
CA GLU A 32 -0.87 15.25 17.61
C GLU A 32 0.20 14.60 18.52
N GLY A 33 1.49 14.79 18.23
CA GLY A 33 2.58 14.20 18.99
C GLY A 33 2.78 12.70 18.77
N ILE A 34 2.25 12.14 17.69
CA ILE A 34 2.35 10.71 17.38
C ILE A 34 3.68 10.43 16.68
N PRO A 35 4.58 9.60 17.26
CA PRO A 35 5.82 9.21 16.59
C PRO A 35 5.50 8.26 15.43
N LEU A 36 5.86 8.64 14.22
CA LEU A 36 5.55 7.86 13.02
C LEU A 36 6.71 7.78 12.03
N HIS A 37 6.65 6.77 11.18
CA HIS A 37 7.54 6.58 10.04
C HIS A 37 6.73 6.33 8.77
N VAL A 38 7.11 6.98 7.68
CA VAL A 38 6.51 6.77 6.36
C VAL A 38 7.45 5.93 5.51
N THR A 39 6.91 4.89 4.91
CA THR A 39 7.65 3.98 4.04
C THR A 39 6.81 3.58 2.82
N ARG A 40 7.34 2.71 1.96
CA ARG A 40 6.61 2.21 0.78
C ARG A 40 7.03 0.81 0.39
N GLU A 41 6.17 0.12 -0.36
CA GLU A 41 6.48 -1.13 -1.05
C GLU A 41 6.20 -1.05 -2.57
N PRO A 42 6.99 -1.76 -3.40
CA PRO A 42 8.23 -2.44 -3.04
C PRO A 42 9.32 -1.43 -2.71
N GLY A 43 10.29 -1.84 -1.87
CA GLY A 43 11.40 -0.99 -1.44
C GLY A 43 11.39 -0.71 0.07
N GLY A 44 11.85 0.46 0.47
CA GLY A 44 11.88 0.92 1.86
C GLY A 44 13.14 0.55 2.65
N SER A 45 13.97 -0.41 2.17
CA SER A 45 15.28 -0.72 2.75
C SER A 45 16.29 -1.03 1.65
N ALA A 46 17.58 -1.04 1.96
CA ALA A 46 18.64 -1.11 0.93
C ALA A 46 18.52 -2.32 -0.01
N ILE A 47 18.27 -3.51 0.51
CA ILE A 47 18.07 -4.72 -0.30
C ILE A 47 16.71 -4.68 -1.01
N ALA A 48 15.67 -4.24 -0.32
CA ALA A 48 14.33 -4.13 -0.91
C ALA A 48 14.30 -3.13 -2.08
N GLU A 49 15.08 -2.05 -2.04
CA GLU A 49 15.24 -1.10 -3.16
C GLU A 49 15.95 -1.74 -4.36
N GLN A 50 16.93 -2.60 -4.15
CA GLN A 50 17.57 -3.35 -5.25
C GLN A 50 16.54 -4.25 -5.95
N ILE A 51 15.71 -4.95 -5.18
CA ILE A 51 14.63 -5.78 -5.72
C ILE A 51 13.60 -4.90 -6.45
N ARG A 52 13.23 -3.75 -5.89
CA ARG A 52 12.35 -2.77 -6.54
C ARG A 52 12.88 -2.35 -7.91
N ASN A 53 14.17 -2.08 -8.03
CA ASN A 53 14.78 -1.69 -9.29
C ASN A 53 14.59 -2.78 -10.36
N ILE A 54 14.72 -4.06 -9.99
CA ILE A 54 14.46 -5.17 -10.91
C ILE A 54 12.97 -5.20 -11.32
N ILE A 55 12.05 -5.08 -10.35
CA ILE A 55 10.61 -5.17 -10.60
C ILE A 55 10.12 -4.06 -11.53
N LEU A 56 10.60 -2.83 -11.32
CA LEU A 56 10.08 -1.64 -11.99
C LEU A 56 10.85 -1.25 -13.26
N ASP A 57 11.97 -1.91 -13.55
CA ASP A 57 12.76 -1.65 -14.74
C ASP A 57 11.95 -1.94 -16.01
N ARG A 58 11.81 -0.93 -16.86
CA ARG A 58 11.08 -1.01 -18.13
C ARG A 58 11.71 -2.00 -19.13
N SER A 59 13.01 -2.30 -18.99
CA SER A 59 13.70 -3.27 -19.87
C SER A 59 13.30 -4.72 -19.56
N ASN A 60 12.77 -5.00 -18.37
CA ASN A 60 12.38 -6.33 -17.91
C ASN A 60 11.00 -6.76 -18.45
N THR A 61 10.81 -6.65 -19.77
CA THR A 61 9.53 -6.94 -20.45
C THR A 61 9.15 -8.42 -20.45
N LEU A 62 10.13 -9.31 -20.27
CA LEU A 62 9.94 -10.78 -20.25
C LEU A 62 9.78 -11.33 -18.84
N MET A 63 9.58 -10.48 -17.82
CA MET A 63 9.41 -10.93 -16.46
C MET A 63 8.17 -11.83 -16.33
N ASP A 64 8.38 -13.06 -15.93
CA ASP A 64 7.30 -14.01 -15.66
C ASP A 64 6.42 -13.51 -14.50
N PRO A 65 5.07 -13.62 -14.58
CA PRO A 65 4.17 -13.14 -13.54
C PRO A 65 4.43 -13.74 -12.15
N ARG A 66 4.81 -15.02 -12.05
CA ARG A 66 5.14 -15.64 -10.77
C ARG A 66 6.48 -15.14 -10.23
N THR A 67 7.46 -14.90 -11.11
CA THR A 67 8.72 -14.24 -10.73
C THR A 67 8.44 -12.84 -10.17
N GLU A 68 7.57 -12.07 -10.81
CA GLU A 68 7.12 -10.77 -10.31
C GLU A 68 6.55 -10.90 -8.89
N ALA A 69 5.62 -11.83 -8.66
CA ALA A 69 4.99 -12.05 -7.36
C ALA A 69 6.00 -12.46 -6.27
N LEU A 70 6.95 -13.33 -6.60
CA LEU A 70 8.02 -13.75 -5.68
C LEU A 70 8.97 -12.61 -5.32
N LEU A 71 9.32 -11.75 -6.27
CA LEU A 71 10.14 -10.57 -6.02
C LEU A 71 9.44 -9.55 -5.11
N TYR A 72 8.13 -9.34 -5.31
CA TYR A 72 7.35 -8.51 -4.38
C TYR A 72 7.34 -9.08 -2.97
N ALA A 73 7.13 -10.39 -2.81
CA ALA A 73 7.15 -11.05 -1.50
C ALA A 73 8.54 -10.97 -0.85
N ALA A 74 9.63 -11.17 -1.62
CA ALA A 74 11.00 -11.05 -1.12
C ALA A 74 11.32 -9.61 -0.66
N SER A 75 10.96 -8.60 -1.46
CA SER A 75 11.11 -7.18 -1.09
C SER A 75 10.34 -6.86 0.20
N ARG A 76 9.11 -7.35 0.32
CA ARG A 76 8.24 -7.21 1.50
C ARG A 76 8.87 -7.81 2.75
N ARG A 77 9.37 -9.05 2.68
CA ARG A 77 10.02 -9.70 3.83
C ARG A 77 11.20 -8.90 4.34
N GLN A 78 12.05 -8.43 3.43
CA GLN A 78 13.22 -7.63 3.79
C GLN A 78 12.82 -6.30 4.44
N HIS A 79 11.85 -5.60 3.85
CA HIS A 79 11.31 -4.35 4.37
C HIS A 79 10.69 -4.53 5.76
N LEU A 80 9.91 -5.59 5.98
CA LEU A 80 9.36 -5.92 7.29
C LEU A 80 10.45 -6.12 8.34
N ALA A 81 11.47 -6.92 8.01
CA ALA A 81 12.53 -7.27 8.95
C ALA A 81 13.40 -6.07 9.36
N GLU A 82 13.71 -5.19 8.41
CA GLU A 82 14.63 -4.07 8.65
C GLU A 82 13.93 -2.80 9.16
N ILE A 83 12.69 -2.55 8.75
CA ILE A 83 12.02 -1.27 8.98
C ILE A 83 10.75 -1.44 9.82
N VAL A 84 9.76 -2.18 9.34
CA VAL A 84 8.43 -2.17 9.91
C VAL A 84 8.41 -2.76 11.32
N LEU A 85 8.91 -3.99 11.47
CA LEU A 85 8.89 -4.71 12.75
C LEU A 85 9.68 -4.01 13.87
N PRO A 86 10.91 -3.49 13.63
CA PRO A 86 11.62 -2.72 14.64
C PRO A 86 10.85 -1.46 15.08
N LEU A 87 10.29 -0.71 14.15
CA LEU A 87 9.56 0.52 14.47
C LEU A 87 8.26 0.25 15.24
N LEU A 88 7.51 -0.80 14.85
CA LEU A 88 6.32 -1.22 15.60
C LEU A 88 6.68 -1.65 17.03
N LYS A 89 7.81 -2.33 17.22
CA LYS A 89 8.32 -2.72 18.53
C LYS A 89 8.70 -1.51 19.40
N GLU A 90 9.16 -0.42 18.76
CA GLU A 90 9.42 0.86 19.43
C GLU A 90 8.14 1.65 19.74
N GLY A 91 6.96 1.14 19.40
CA GLY A 91 5.68 1.82 19.62
C GLY A 91 5.37 2.93 18.60
N LYS A 92 6.11 2.99 17.49
CA LYS A 92 5.87 3.98 16.43
C LYS A 92 4.75 3.56 15.49
N PHE A 93 4.10 4.54 14.89
CA PHE A 93 3.22 4.30 13.75
C PHE A 93 4.05 4.10 12.49
N VAL A 94 3.68 3.12 11.67
CA VAL A 94 4.27 2.90 10.36
C VAL A 94 3.19 3.08 9.30
N LEU A 95 3.37 4.08 8.45
CA LEU A 95 2.49 4.36 7.31
C LEU A 95 3.18 3.84 6.04
N SER A 96 2.61 2.84 5.39
CA SER A 96 3.17 2.26 4.17
C SER A 96 2.33 2.60 2.94
N ASP A 97 2.98 3.19 1.91
CA ASP A 97 2.40 3.29 0.57
C ASP A 97 2.50 1.91 -0.09
N ARG A 98 1.38 1.21 -0.15
CA ARG A 98 1.20 -0.19 -0.54
C ARG A 98 1.71 -1.23 0.48
N TYR A 99 1.12 -2.40 0.40
CA TYR A 99 1.48 -3.61 1.13
C TYR A 99 0.90 -4.86 0.44
N LEU A 100 0.47 -5.84 1.21
CA LEU A 100 -0.07 -7.12 0.76
C LEU A 100 -1.21 -6.98 -0.24
N ASP A 101 -2.17 -6.08 0.02
CA ASP A 101 -3.38 -5.95 -0.81
C ASP A 101 -3.04 -5.52 -2.24
N SER A 102 -1.97 -4.74 -2.45
CA SER A 102 -1.42 -4.47 -3.78
C SER A 102 -1.01 -5.76 -4.49
N SER A 103 -0.31 -6.68 -3.83
CA SER A 103 0.09 -7.95 -4.46
C SER A 103 -1.11 -8.83 -4.80
N LEU A 104 -2.13 -8.86 -3.94
CA LEU A 104 -3.37 -9.59 -4.20
C LEU A 104 -4.12 -9.01 -5.41
N ALA A 105 -4.15 -7.68 -5.53
CA ALA A 105 -4.83 -7.01 -6.64
C ALA A 105 -4.05 -7.12 -7.95
N TYR A 106 -2.76 -6.81 -7.95
CA TYR A 106 -1.94 -6.75 -9.17
C TYR A 106 -1.50 -8.14 -9.63
N GLN A 107 -0.77 -8.89 -8.79
CA GLN A 107 -0.23 -10.20 -9.17
C GLN A 107 -1.32 -11.28 -9.08
N GLY A 108 -2.13 -11.25 -8.02
CA GLY A 108 -3.17 -12.26 -7.80
C GLY A 108 -4.27 -12.18 -8.83
N TYR A 109 -4.95 -11.06 -8.92
CA TYR A 109 -6.13 -10.91 -9.76
C TYR A 109 -5.79 -10.45 -11.18
N ALA A 110 -5.12 -9.29 -11.32
CA ALA A 110 -4.93 -8.69 -12.64
C ALA A 110 -3.96 -9.48 -13.53
N ARG A 111 -2.88 -10.06 -12.97
CA ARG A 111 -1.99 -11.00 -13.69
C ARG A 111 -2.57 -12.41 -13.82
N GLY A 112 -3.66 -12.74 -13.11
CA GLY A 112 -4.32 -14.03 -13.21
C GLY A 112 -3.63 -15.19 -12.51
N ILE A 113 -2.72 -14.95 -11.57
CA ILE A 113 -2.08 -16.01 -10.76
C ILE A 113 -3.09 -16.64 -9.79
N GLY A 114 -4.06 -15.85 -9.33
CA GLY A 114 -5.03 -16.19 -8.29
C GLY A 114 -4.71 -15.51 -6.96
N ILE A 115 -5.73 -14.90 -6.34
CA ILE A 115 -5.60 -14.17 -5.07
C ILE A 115 -5.05 -15.10 -3.97
N ASP A 116 -5.60 -16.31 -3.85
CA ASP A 116 -5.21 -17.25 -2.80
C ASP A 116 -3.78 -17.77 -2.99
N ALA A 117 -3.35 -18.01 -4.24
CA ALA A 117 -1.98 -18.42 -4.53
C ALA A 117 -0.97 -17.32 -4.16
N VAL A 118 -1.26 -16.06 -4.49
CA VAL A 118 -0.41 -14.93 -4.11
C VAL A 118 -0.46 -14.67 -2.61
N TYR A 119 -1.62 -14.88 -1.96
CA TYR A 119 -1.72 -14.81 -0.51
C TYR A 119 -0.79 -15.82 0.17
N SER A 120 -0.79 -17.09 -0.27
CA SER A 120 0.08 -18.14 0.31
C SER A 120 1.58 -17.82 0.20
N ILE A 121 2.02 -17.23 -0.92
CA ILE A 121 3.41 -16.77 -1.07
C ILE A 121 3.71 -15.67 -0.06
N ASN A 122 2.78 -14.76 0.14
CA ASN A 122 2.95 -13.63 1.05
C ASN A 122 2.78 -14.03 2.52
N GLU A 123 1.95 -15.00 2.84
CA GLU A 123 1.77 -15.53 4.20
C GLU A 123 3.12 -15.92 4.81
N PHE A 124 3.96 -16.66 4.04
CA PHE A 124 5.33 -16.94 4.46
C PHE A 124 6.19 -15.68 4.66
N ALA A 125 6.03 -14.68 3.80
CA ALA A 125 6.83 -13.45 3.86
C ALA A 125 6.45 -12.53 5.02
N ILE A 126 5.15 -12.41 5.34
CA ILE A 126 4.63 -11.46 6.33
C ILE A 126 4.64 -12.00 7.76
N ASP A 127 4.64 -13.31 7.96
CA ASP A 127 4.70 -13.95 9.29
C ASP A 127 3.68 -13.31 10.26
N ASP A 128 2.40 -13.37 9.93
CA ASP A 128 1.26 -12.78 10.65
C ASP A 128 1.26 -11.24 10.78
N THR A 129 2.21 -10.55 10.16
CA THR A 129 2.25 -9.09 10.20
C THR A 129 1.20 -8.48 9.27
N MET A 130 -0.02 -8.33 9.77
CA MET A 130 -1.12 -7.68 9.06
C MET A 130 -1.26 -6.22 9.49
N PRO A 131 -1.70 -5.32 8.59
CA PRO A 131 -2.00 -3.94 8.97
C PRO A 131 -3.17 -3.87 9.97
N ASP A 132 -3.08 -2.95 10.92
CA ASP A 132 -4.19 -2.60 11.81
C ASP A 132 -5.33 -1.92 11.03
N LEU A 133 -4.96 -1.12 10.02
CA LEU A 133 -5.86 -0.43 9.10
C LEU A 133 -5.24 -0.40 7.69
N THR A 134 -6.10 -0.55 6.69
CA THR A 134 -5.77 -0.29 5.28
C THR A 134 -6.74 0.73 4.73
N PHE A 135 -6.26 1.84 4.19
CA PHE A 135 -7.07 2.81 3.49
C PHE A 135 -7.02 2.56 1.99
N PHE A 136 -8.15 2.18 1.42
CA PHE A 136 -8.31 2.07 -0.02
C PHE A 136 -8.78 3.41 -0.58
N LEU A 137 -7.89 4.13 -1.27
CA LEU A 137 -8.19 5.37 -1.98
C LEU A 137 -8.89 5.01 -3.28
N ASP A 138 -10.22 5.11 -3.24
CA ASP A 138 -11.11 4.70 -4.32
C ASP A 138 -11.21 5.78 -5.38
N LEU A 139 -10.50 5.57 -6.49
CA LEU A 139 -10.53 6.38 -7.70
C LEU A 139 -10.66 5.47 -8.92
N LYS A 140 -11.50 5.84 -9.87
CA LYS A 140 -11.64 5.10 -11.12
C LYS A 140 -10.32 5.12 -11.92
N PRO A 141 -9.95 4.01 -12.59
CA PRO A 141 -8.68 3.90 -13.32
C PRO A 141 -8.47 5.00 -14.37
N GLU A 142 -9.52 5.36 -15.10
CA GLU A 142 -9.45 6.36 -16.15
C GLU A 142 -9.01 7.72 -15.60
N GLU A 143 -9.57 8.09 -14.43
CA GLU A 143 -9.24 9.35 -13.77
C GLU A 143 -7.82 9.32 -13.20
N GLY A 144 -7.41 8.19 -12.62
CA GLY A 144 -6.05 8.02 -12.12
C GLY A 144 -5.00 8.14 -13.23
N LEU A 145 -5.21 7.47 -14.36
CA LEU A 145 -4.32 7.55 -15.52
C LEU A 145 -4.30 8.95 -16.14
N ARG A 146 -5.44 9.65 -16.17
CA ARG A 146 -5.51 11.05 -16.61
C ARG A 146 -4.64 11.95 -15.72
N ARG A 147 -4.72 11.81 -14.39
CA ARG A 147 -3.88 12.58 -13.44
C ARG A 147 -2.39 12.32 -13.64
N ILE A 148 -1.99 11.07 -13.92
CA ILE A 148 -0.59 10.73 -14.22
C ILE A 148 -0.13 11.42 -15.50
N ALA A 149 -0.92 11.34 -16.57
CA ALA A 149 -0.58 11.95 -17.87
C ALA A 149 -0.40 13.47 -17.76
N GLU A 150 -1.18 14.14 -16.88
CA GLU A 150 -1.11 15.59 -16.68
C GLU A 150 0.06 16.03 -15.78
N HIS A 151 0.51 15.19 -14.83
CA HIS A 151 1.40 15.64 -13.75
C HIS A 151 2.70 14.84 -13.58
N ARG A 152 2.89 13.71 -14.27
CA ARG A 152 3.99 12.76 -14.03
C ARG A 152 4.67 12.24 -15.30
N SER A 153 4.91 13.06 -16.29
CA SER A 153 5.50 12.63 -17.58
C SER A 153 6.84 11.90 -17.44
N ASP A 154 7.63 12.18 -16.41
CA ASP A 154 9.03 11.75 -16.30
C ASP A 154 9.27 10.52 -15.39
N GLU A 155 8.29 10.11 -14.57
CA GLU A 155 8.42 9.02 -13.59
C GLU A 155 7.58 7.77 -13.93
N VAL A 156 7.34 7.50 -15.21
CA VAL A 156 6.55 6.34 -15.65
C VAL A 156 7.35 5.05 -15.46
N ASN A 157 6.84 4.10 -14.70
CA ASN A 157 7.43 2.78 -14.47
C ASN A 157 6.77 1.69 -15.35
N ARG A 158 7.24 0.43 -15.24
CA ARG A 158 6.74 -0.68 -16.05
C ARG A 158 5.24 -0.95 -15.88
N LEU A 159 4.69 -0.79 -14.68
CA LEU A 159 3.27 -1.02 -14.41
C LEU A 159 2.38 0.12 -14.93
N ASP A 160 2.90 1.35 -14.97
CA ASP A 160 2.16 2.49 -15.54
C ASP A 160 1.96 2.34 -17.06
N LEU A 161 2.80 1.51 -17.73
CA LEU A 161 2.70 1.22 -19.16
C LEU A 161 1.65 0.15 -19.50
N GLU A 162 1.02 -0.48 -18.49
CA GLU A 162 -0.03 -1.46 -18.72
C GLU A 162 -1.27 -0.83 -19.33
N LYS A 163 -2.04 -1.63 -20.05
CA LYS A 163 -3.28 -1.19 -20.69
C LYS A 163 -4.35 -0.84 -19.64
N LEU A 164 -5.28 0.05 -19.99
CA LEU A 164 -6.42 0.40 -19.15
C LEU A 164 -7.13 -0.85 -18.60
N SER A 165 -7.33 -1.89 -19.42
CA SER A 165 -7.97 -3.14 -18.99
C SER A 165 -7.25 -3.88 -17.86
N PHE A 166 -5.96 -3.66 -17.66
CA PHE A 166 -5.21 -4.18 -16.51
C PHE A 166 -5.54 -3.37 -15.25
N HIS A 167 -5.59 -2.05 -15.35
CA HIS A 167 -5.94 -1.18 -14.24
C HIS A 167 -7.40 -1.34 -13.81
N GLU A 168 -8.32 -1.62 -14.75
CA GLU A 168 -9.70 -1.99 -14.45
C GLU A 168 -9.78 -3.28 -13.61
N LYS A 169 -9.02 -4.33 -13.96
CA LYS A 169 -8.91 -5.53 -13.14
C LYS A 169 -8.33 -5.27 -11.75
N VAL A 170 -7.30 -4.42 -11.66
CA VAL A 170 -6.76 -4.01 -10.34
C VAL A 170 -7.84 -3.33 -9.50
N TYR A 171 -8.63 -2.45 -10.11
CA TYR A 171 -9.74 -1.79 -9.43
C TYR A 171 -10.81 -2.78 -8.96
N GLU A 172 -11.22 -3.72 -9.82
CA GLU A 172 -12.15 -4.81 -9.45
C GLU A 172 -11.61 -5.62 -8.27
N ALA A 173 -10.32 -5.96 -8.29
CA ALA A 173 -9.69 -6.69 -7.20
C ALA A 173 -9.80 -5.95 -5.87
N TYR A 174 -9.54 -4.64 -5.84
CA TYR A 174 -9.73 -3.86 -4.61
C TYR A 174 -11.19 -3.84 -4.14
N GLN A 175 -12.18 -3.82 -5.04
CA GLN A 175 -13.59 -3.94 -4.66
C GLN A 175 -13.91 -5.32 -4.04
N ILE A 176 -13.26 -6.39 -4.52
CA ILE A 176 -13.37 -7.74 -3.94
C ILE A 176 -12.72 -7.77 -2.55
N LEU A 177 -11.51 -7.23 -2.40
CA LEU A 177 -10.78 -7.21 -1.13
C LEU A 177 -11.51 -6.37 -0.07
N LEU A 178 -12.09 -5.24 -0.45
CA LEU A 178 -12.91 -4.38 0.43
C LEU A 178 -14.09 -5.17 1.01
N LYS A 179 -14.75 -6.00 0.21
CA LYS A 179 -15.86 -6.87 0.66
C LYS A 179 -15.37 -8.04 1.51
N LYS A 180 -14.18 -8.58 1.19
CA LYS A 180 -13.59 -9.74 1.89
C LYS A 180 -13.05 -9.38 3.28
N TYR A 181 -12.54 -8.14 3.45
CA TYR A 181 -11.86 -7.70 4.67
C TYR A 181 -12.42 -6.36 5.22
N PRO A 182 -13.75 -6.25 5.46
CA PRO A 182 -14.40 -4.99 5.84
C PRO A 182 -13.94 -4.45 7.21
N GLU A 183 -13.45 -5.32 8.10
CA GLU A 183 -12.96 -4.93 9.42
C GLU A 183 -11.58 -4.21 9.38
N ARG A 184 -10.84 -4.40 8.28
CA ARG A 184 -9.49 -3.88 8.12
C ARG A 184 -9.38 -2.84 7.03
N ILE A 185 -10.08 -3.03 5.91
CA ILE A 185 -9.99 -2.15 4.74
C ILE A 185 -11.10 -1.12 4.78
N VAL A 186 -10.71 0.15 4.87
CA VAL A 186 -11.62 1.30 4.87
C VAL A 186 -11.55 2.02 3.52
N ARG A 187 -12.70 2.21 2.91
CA ARG A 187 -12.83 2.97 1.66
C ARG A 187 -12.75 4.47 1.92
N ILE A 188 -11.92 5.17 1.16
CA ILE A 188 -11.83 6.64 1.10
C ILE A 188 -12.15 7.07 -0.32
N ASP A 189 -13.08 7.98 -0.49
CA ASP A 189 -13.40 8.56 -1.80
C ASP A 189 -12.28 9.52 -2.22
N ALA A 190 -11.44 9.09 -3.17
CA ALA A 190 -10.30 9.86 -3.67
C ALA A 190 -10.67 10.85 -4.80
N SER A 191 -11.95 11.15 -4.97
CA SER A 191 -12.43 12.28 -5.78
C SER A 191 -12.56 13.58 -4.98
N GLN A 192 -12.50 13.50 -3.65
CA GLN A 192 -12.54 14.63 -2.73
C GLN A 192 -11.22 15.42 -2.74
N THR A 193 -11.19 16.53 -1.99
CA THR A 193 -9.94 17.26 -1.75
C THR A 193 -9.01 16.47 -0.82
N VAL A 194 -7.71 16.69 -0.95
CA VAL A 194 -6.70 16.04 -0.07
C VAL A 194 -6.97 16.36 1.40
N GLU A 195 -7.42 17.56 1.71
CA GLU A 195 -7.77 18.00 3.05
C GLU A 195 -8.93 17.19 3.65
N GLU A 196 -9.98 16.95 2.89
CA GLU A 196 -11.14 16.13 3.30
C GLU A 196 -10.73 14.68 3.53
N GLU A 197 -9.98 14.08 2.60
CA GLU A 197 -9.44 12.73 2.74
C GLU A 197 -8.58 12.60 4.01
N VAL A 198 -7.65 13.53 4.24
CA VAL A 198 -6.74 13.52 5.40
C VAL A 198 -7.50 13.65 6.71
N GLN A 199 -8.50 14.54 6.81
CA GLN A 199 -9.29 14.69 8.02
C GLN A 199 -10.11 13.42 8.34
N GLN A 200 -10.71 12.80 7.33
CA GLN A 200 -11.42 11.54 7.49
C GLN A 200 -10.49 10.42 7.97
N ILE A 201 -9.35 10.25 7.30
CA ILE A 201 -8.34 9.22 7.63
C ILE A 201 -7.78 9.43 9.03
N LYS A 202 -7.39 10.67 9.37
CA LYS A 202 -6.88 11.05 10.70
C LYS A 202 -7.85 10.64 11.80
N LYS A 203 -9.12 10.99 11.64
CA LYS A 203 -10.16 10.64 12.63
C LYS A 203 -10.23 9.13 12.86
N ILE A 204 -10.29 8.34 11.78
CA ILE A 204 -10.37 6.87 11.86
C ILE A 204 -9.14 6.29 12.56
N ILE A 205 -7.95 6.80 12.25
CA ILE A 205 -6.69 6.37 12.89
C ILE A 205 -6.73 6.65 14.39
N LEU A 206 -7.12 7.85 14.81
CA LEU A 206 -7.16 8.24 16.21
C LEU A 206 -8.18 7.42 16.99
N ASP A 207 -9.35 7.18 16.42
CA ASP A 207 -10.40 6.35 17.03
C ASP A 207 -9.88 4.90 17.23
N LYS A 208 -9.28 4.31 16.20
CA LYS A 208 -8.70 2.95 16.25
C LYS A 208 -7.53 2.84 17.23
N TYR A 209 -6.69 3.87 17.29
CA TYR A 209 -5.58 3.94 18.23
C TYR A 209 -6.07 3.98 19.68
N ALA A 210 -7.10 4.78 19.96
CA ALA A 210 -7.70 4.84 21.29
C ALA A 210 -8.29 3.50 21.72
N GLU A 211 -8.90 2.73 20.81
CA GLU A 211 -9.36 1.37 21.06
C GLU A 211 -8.21 0.41 21.39
N LYS A 212 -7.12 0.46 20.57
CA LYS A 212 -5.94 -0.41 20.73
C LYS A 212 -5.21 -0.20 22.06
N GLN A 213 -5.26 1.01 22.61
CA GLN A 213 -4.61 1.31 23.91
C GLN A 213 -5.42 0.78 25.11
N LYS A 214 -6.73 0.50 24.94
CA LYS A 214 -7.60 -0.03 26.00
C LYS A 214 -7.50 -1.55 26.18
N ASN A 215 -7.02 -2.25 25.13
CA ASN A 215 -6.87 -3.72 25.08
C ASN A 215 -5.40 -4.14 25.31
#